data_d404ca3b4c4bfe6adc847a4eb260535d
#
_entry.id   d404ca3b4c4bfe6adc847a4eb260535d
#
_cell.length_a   1.000
_cell.length_b   1.000
_cell.length_c   1.000
_cell.angle_alpha   90.00
_cell.angle_beta   90.00
_cell.angle_gamma   90.00
#
_symmetry.space_group_name_H-M   'P 1'
#
loop_
_entity.id
_entity.type
_entity.pdbx_description
1 polymer ?
#
loop_
_entity_poly.entity_id
_entity_poly.type
_entity_poly.pdbx_seq_one_letter_code
_entity_poly.pdbx_strand_id
1 'polypeptide(L)'
;MRLRQIKFQVLALSIFGLGFASLTSCETNLELVQSIDQEFSEISSMEIDGGFLDIIYQGDQNISVVNLIGTLESNRPGKYEIEYQEENGKLRIELKKSGGGSGNARGKIYLTGPAFMELDIESSSGNVQIHNLISDEFEFDGGSGNIELTNVSSNVIDLELSSGNIVASDLTGNMELEISSGNASVSNLVGDLNAIGSSGRFKFSNIKGKVNTSLNSGNVTMTKIEELGKLKVSSGNCEVVDSSLGENTVLESSSGNITINTNSNLNDFNFDLRTSSGNLRVGESTSSGSLKIDNGSPYTVSGVVSSGNIQIRN
;
A
#
# COMPACT_ATOMS: atom_id res chain seq x y z
N MET A 1 -93.46 -15.56 -6.99
CA MET A 1 -92.09 -15.38 -6.44
C MET A 1 -91.21 -14.89 -7.58
N ARG A 2 -90.93 -13.57 -7.64
CA ARG A 2 -90.29 -12.93 -8.78
C ARG A 2 -88.83 -12.61 -8.37
N LEU A 3 -87.86 -13.20 -9.09
CA LEU A 3 -86.48 -12.90 -8.97
C LEU A 3 -86.14 -11.58 -9.74
N ARG A 4 -85.62 -10.60 -9.04
CA ARG A 4 -85.12 -9.34 -9.62
C ARG A 4 -83.67 -9.57 -10.07
N GLN A 5 -83.47 -9.37 -11.36
CA GLN A 5 -82.14 -9.27 -11.96
C GLN A 5 -81.53 -7.87 -11.67
N ILE A 6 -80.38 -7.83 -11.05
CA ILE A 6 -79.57 -6.59 -10.86
C ILE A 6 -78.54 -6.54 -11.99
N LYS A 7 -78.72 -5.56 -12.82
CA LYS A 7 -77.69 -5.20 -13.87
C LYS A 7 -76.53 -4.50 -13.23
N PHE A 8 -75.37 -5.10 -13.29
CA PHE A 8 -74.14 -4.42 -13.00
C PHE A 8 -73.63 -3.65 -14.24
N GLN A 9 -73.55 -2.32 -14.12
CA GLN A 9 -72.81 -1.47 -15.09
C GLN A 9 -71.33 -1.61 -14.84
N VAL A 10 -70.60 -2.03 -15.86
CA VAL A 10 -69.13 -2.08 -15.85
C VAL A 10 -68.66 -0.67 -16.21
N LEU A 11 -68.09 0.02 -15.22
CA LEU A 11 -67.37 1.30 -15.42
C LEU A 11 -65.97 0.99 -15.91
N ALA A 12 -65.66 1.30 -17.18
CA ALA A 12 -64.32 1.16 -17.74
C ALA A 12 -63.41 2.24 -17.16
N LEU A 13 -62.52 1.83 -16.26
CA LEU A 13 -61.43 2.68 -15.74
C LEU A 13 -60.24 2.52 -16.66
N SER A 14 -59.95 3.58 -17.42
CA SER A 14 -58.72 3.68 -18.24
C SER A 14 -57.51 3.81 -17.32
N ILE A 15 -56.77 2.73 -17.15
CA ILE A 15 -55.47 2.74 -16.46
C ILE A 15 -54.43 3.28 -17.43
N PHE A 16 -53.98 4.50 -17.17
CA PHE A 16 -52.81 5.08 -17.78
C PHE A 16 -51.59 4.27 -17.36
N GLY A 17 -51.05 3.46 -18.29
CA GLY A 17 -49.83 2.70 -18.07
C GLY A 17 -48.61 3.63 -17.92
N LEU A 18 -48.19 3.90 -16.67
CA LEU A 18 -46.84 4.34 -16.40
C LEU A 18 -45.90 3.17 -16.70
N GLY A 19 -45.19 3.26 -17.79
CA GLY A 19 -44.10 2.34 -18.10
C GLY A 19 -43.03 2.45 -17.04
N PHE A 20 -42.99 1.53 -16.10
CA PHE A 20 -41.80 1.28 -15.31
C PHE A 20 -40.73 0.74 -16.27
N ALA A 21 -39.82 1.62 -16.70
CA ALA A 21 -38.55 1.16 -17.23
C ALA A 21 -37.85 0.45 -16.08
N SER A 22 -37.94 -0.87 -16.06
CA SER A 22 -37.07 -1.70 -15.26
C SER A 22 -35.65 -1.41 -15.72
N LEU A 23 -34.91 -0.64 -14.94
CA LEU A 23 -33.47 -0.61 -15.01
C LEU A 23 -33.03 -2.05 -14.68
N THR A 24 -32.89 -2.87 -15.71
CA THR A 24 -32.16 -4.12 -15.58
C THR A 24 -30.74 -3.73 -15.23
N SER A 25 -30.39 -3.80 -13.94
CA SER A 25 -29.02 -3.92 -13.50
C SER A 25 -28.42 -5.02 -14.38
N CYS A 26 -27.40 -4.67 -15.12
CA CYS A 26 -26.62 -5.62 -15.89
C CYS A 26 -25.84 -6.45 -14.86
N GLU A 27 -26.47 -7.41 -14.21
CA GLU A 27 -25.76 -8.47 -13.51
C GLU A 27 -25.05 -9.27 -14.60
N THR A 28 -23.75 -8.98 -14.73
CA THR A 28 -22.89 -9.82 -15.55
C THR A 28 -22.73 -11.13 -14.80
N ASN A 29 -23.51 -12.13 -15.20
CA ASN A 29 -23.35 -13.50 -14.68
C ASN A 29 -21.94 -13.96 -15.04
N LEU A 30 -21.08 -14.04 -14.03
CA LEU A 30 -19.77 -14.68 -14.14
C LEU A 30 -19.97 -16.18 -13.92
N GLU A 31 -19.39 -16.98 -14.79
CA GLU A 31 -19.36 -18.43 -14.68
C GLU A 31 -17.96 -18.88 -14.32
N LEU A 32 -17.83 -19.94 -13.54
CA LEU A 32 -16.55 -20.56 -13.25
C LEU A 32 -15.99 -21.14 -14.57
N VAL A 33 -14.88 -20.59 -15.05
CA VAL A 33 -14.23 -21.00 -16.31
C VAL A 33 -12.97 -21.81 -16.08
N GLN A 34 -12.34 -21.69 -14.91
CA GLN A 34 -11.17 -22.48 -14.53
C GLN A 34 -11.13 -22.72 -13.02
N SER A 35 -10.73 -23.93 -12.64
CA SER A 35 -10.42 -24.33 -11.27
C SER A 35 -9.09 -25.09 -11.29
N ILE A 36 -8.15 -24.68 -10.44
CA ILE A 36 -6.80 -25.24 -10.32
C ILE A 36 -6.66 -25.82 -8.93
N ASP A 37 -6.07 -27.00 -8.83
CA ASP A 37 -5.64 -27.66 -7.60
C ASP A 37 -4.40 -28.48 -7.96
N GLN A 38 -3.23 -27.93 -7.69
CA GLN A 38 -1.95 -28.48 -8.11
C GLN A 38 -0.91 -28.41 -6.99
N GLU A 39 -0.03 -29.39 -6.97
CA GLU A 39 1.10 -29.47 -6.05
C GLU A 39 2.40 -29.52 -6.83
N PHE A 40 3.39 -28.74 -6.40
CA PHE A 40 4.73 -28.67 -6.99
C PHE A 40 5.77 -28.95 -5.92
N SER A 41 6.72 -29.82 -6.22
CA SER A 41 7.86 -30.11 -5.34
C SER A 41 9.13 -29.41 -5.85
N GLU A 42 10.07 -29.19 -4.94
CA GLU A 42 11.39 -28.63 -5.26
C GLU A 42 11.35 -27.20 -5.84
N ILE A 43 10.32 -26.40 -5.50
CA ILE A 43 10.22 -24.99 -5.89
C ILE A 43 11.03 -24.15 -4.90
N SER A 44 11.94 -23.33 -5.42
CA SER A 44 12.74 -22.35 -4.65
C SER A 44 12.40 -20.90 -5.01
N SER A 45 11.77 -20.66 -6.16
CA SER A 45 11.37 -19.33 -6.58
C SER A 45 10.03 -19.33 -7.32
N MET A 46 9.30 -18.23 -7.21
CA MET A 46 8.06 -18.01 -7.95
C MET A 46 8.06 -16.64 -8.59
N GLU A 47 7.54 -16.60 -9.83
CA GLU A 47 7.27 -15.37 -10.58
C GLU A 47 5.80 -15.36 -10.96
N ILE A 48 5.08 -14.31 -10.55
CA ILE A 48 3.63 -14.24 -10.70
C ILE A 48 3.23 -12.96 -11.42
N ASP A 49 2.78 -13.06 -12.68
CA ASP A 49 2.04 -11.98 -13.36
C ASP A 49 0.54 -12.21 -13.16
N GLY A 50 0.04 -11.64 -12.07
CA GLY A 50 -1.32 -11.88 -11.61
C GLY A 50 -2.40 -11.11 -12.37
N GLY A 51 -2.04 -10.07 -13.10
CA GLY A 51 -3.02 -9.21 -13.78
C GLY A 51 -4.06 -8.65 -12.79
N PHE A 52 -5.31 -9.12 -12.87
CA PHE A 52 -6.40 -8.73 -11.96
C PHE A 52 -6.69 -9.77 -10.85
N LEU A 53 -5.91 -10.83 -10.74
CA LEU A 53 -6.13 -11.87 -9.73
C LEU A 53 -5.84 -11.35 -8.33
N ASP A 54 -6.68 -11.74 -7.37
CA ASP A 54 -6.29 -11.67 -5.98
C ASP A 54 -5.29 -12.81 -5.69
N ILE A 55 -4.15 -12.46 -5.08
CA ILE A 55 -3.04 -13.36 -4.82
C ILE A 55 -2.84 -13.46 -3.31
N ILE A 56 -2.82 -14.67 -2.78
CA ILE A 56 -2.45 -14.92 -1.39
C ILE A 56 -1.30 -15.94 -1.36
N TYR A 57 -0.21 -15.56 -0.72
CA TYR A 57 0.86 -16.49 -0.37
C TYR A 57 0.95 -16.67 1.15
N GLN A 58 0.93 -17.93 1.58
CA GLN A 58 1.10 -18.32 2.97
C GLN A 58 2.32 -19.23 3.10
N GLY A 59 3.40 -18.69 3.62
CA GLY A 59 4.60 -19.47 3.93
C GLY A 59 4.45 -20.29 5.22
N ASP A 60 5.03 -21.49 5.23
CA ASP A 60 5.12 -22.37 6.41
C ASP A 60 6.52 -23.00 6.45
N GLN A 61 7.16 -22.97 7.62
CA GLN A 61 8.50 -23.55 7.82
C GLN A 61 8.51 -25.08 7.82
N ASN A 62 7.35 -25.73 7.92
CA ASN A 62 7.22 -27.18 8.03
C ASN A 62 6.83 -27.85 6.72
N ILE A 63 6.57 -27.10 5.67
CA ILE A 63 6.20 -27.63 4.35
C ILE A 63 7.32 -27.40 3.34
N SER A 64 7.45 -28.33 2.38
CA SER A 64 8.48 -28.29 1.33
C SER A 64 7.89 -28.31 -0.08
N VAL A 65 6.56 -28.31 -0.17
CA VAL A 65 5.83 -28.33 -1.44
C VAL A 65 5.05 -27.03 -1.59
N VAL A 66 4.82 -26.61 -2.82
CA VAL A 66 3.93 -25.47 -3.13
C VAL A 66 2.59 -26.04 -3.59
N ASN A 67 1.51 -25.65 -2.91
CA ASN A 67 0.15 -25.94 -3.35
C ASN A 67 -0.43 -24.69 -3.98
N LEU A 68 -0.93 -24.80 -5.18
CA LEU A 68 -1.63 -23.77 -5.94
C LEU A 68 -3.10 -24.13 -6.06
N ILE A 69 -3.96 -23.36 -5.40
CA ILE A 69 -5.41 -23.43 -5.58
C ILE A 69 -5.84 -22.15 -6.30
N GLY A 70 -6.52 -22.30 -7.44
CA GLY A 70 -6.93 -21.18 -8.26
C GLY A 70 -8.38 -21.29 -8.73
N THR A 71 -9.05 -20.14 -8.80
CA THR A 71 -10.38 -20.02 -9.41
C THR A 71 -10.42 -18.82 -10.33
N LEU A 72 -11.04 -18.99 -11.48
CA LEU A 72 -11.28 -17.93 -12.46
C LEU A 72 -12.73 -17.99 -12.91
N GLU A 73 -13.42 -16.88 -12.79
CA GLU A 73 -14.77 -16.68 -13.27
C GLU A 73 -14.79 -15.63 -14.37
N SER A 74 -15.56 -15.86 -15.42
CA SER A 74 -15.70 -14.93 -16.54
C SER A 74 -17.06 -15.01 -17.20
N ASN A 75 -17.54 -13.91 -17.76
CA ASN A 75 -18.70 -13.89 -18.65
C ASN A 75 -18.32 -14.23 -20.10
N ARG A 76 -17.05 -14.55 -20.37
CA ARG A 76 -16.54 -14.94 -21.69
C ARG A 76 -15.56 -16.11 -21.54
N PRO A 77 -16.02 -17.35 -21.64
CA PRO A 77 -15.14 -18.53 -21.60
C PRO A 77 -14.02 -18.45 -22.65
N GLY A 78 -12.82 -18.85 -22.27
CA GLY A 78 -11.63 -18.82 -23.13
C GLY A 78 -11.02 -17.43 -23.35
N LYS A 79 -11.56 -16.37 -22.69
CA LYS A 79 -11.02 -15.02 -22.76
C LYS A 79 -9.81 -14.81 -21.84
N TYR A 80 -9.87 -15.42 -20.67
CA TYR A 80 -8.81 -15.39 -19.66
C TYR A 80 -8.49 -16.80 -19.24
N GLU A 81 -7.23 -17.05 -18.92
CA GLU A 81 -6.74 -18.34 -18.45
C GLU A 81 -5.57 -18.09 -17.49
N ILE A 82 -5.52 -18.82 -16.39
CA ILE A 82 -4.37 -18.86 -15.50
C ILE A 82 -3.47 -19.98 -16.01
N GLU A 83 -2.34 -19.61 -16.59
CA GLU A 83 -1.28 -20.53 -16.99
C GLU A 83 -0.25 -20.66 -15.89
N TYR A 84 0.31 -21.86 -15.74
CA TYR A 84 1.40 -22.10 -14.79
C TYR A 84 2.38 -23.10 -15.41
N GLN A 85 3.66 -22.87 -15.15
CA GLN A 85 4.75 -23.70 -15.63
C GLN A 85 5.85 -23.82 -14.59
N GLU A 86 6.29 -25.03 -14.33
CA GLU A 86 7.47 -25.31 -13.50
C GLU A 86 8.66 -25.59 -14.42
N GLU A 87 9.77 -24.91 -14.16
CA GLU A 87 11.04 -25.16 -14.86
C GLU A 87 12.22 -24.87 -13.93
N ASN A 88 13.07 -25.87 -13.73
CA ASN A 88 14.31 -25.76 -12.95
C ASN A 88 14.09 -25.23 -11.50
N GLY A 89 13.03 -25.63 -10.83
CA GLY A 89 12.70 -25.19 -9.46
C GLY A 89 12.07 -23.78 -9.40
N LYS A 90 11.75 -23.18 -10.52
CA LYS A 90 10.99 -21.92 -10.62
C LYS A 90 9.56 -22.21 -11.08
N LEU A 91 8.59 -21.75 -10.33
CA LEU A 91 7.17 -21.78 -10.70
C LEU A 91 6.76 -20.40 -11.24
N ARG A 92 6.39 -20.38 -12.52
CA ARG A 92 5.82 -19.19 -13.17
C ARG A 92 4.31 -19.32 -13.26
N ILE A 93 3.58 -18.28 -12.84
CA ILE A 93 2.12 -18.21 -12.92
C ILE A 93 1.75 -16.91 -13.64
N GLU A 94 0.90 -17.01 -14.67
CA GLU A 94 0.55 -15.86 -15.48
C GLU A 94 -0.94 -15.86 -15.82
N LEU A 95 -1.59 -14.71 -15.69
CA LEU A 95 -2.95 -14.50 -16.18
C LEU A 95 -2.93 -14.10 -17.65
N LYS A 96 -3.17 -15.05 -18.53
CA LYS A 96 -3.26 -14.81 -19.98
C LYS A 96 -4.60 -14.21 -20.38
N LYS A 97 -4.54 -13.30 -21.34
CA LYS A 97 -5.71 -12.71 -21.99
C LYS A 97 -5.68 -13.02 -23.50
N SER A 98 -6.68 -13.75 -23.98
CA SER A 98 -6.81 -14.11 -25.38
C SER A 98 -7.73 -13.16 -26.16
N GLY A 99 -7.29 -12.77 -27.39
CA GLY A 99 -8.08 -11.97 -28.33
C GLY A 99 -8.44 -10.54 -27.87
N GLY A 100 -9.13 -9.80 -28.73
CA GLY A 100 -9.56 -8.42 -28.48
C GLY A 100 -10.87 -8.30 -27.70
N GLY A 101 -11.19 -7.06 -27.28
CA GLY A 101 -12.41 -6.71 -26.53
C GLY A 101 -12.27 -6.88 -25.02
N SER A 102 -13.21 -6.34 -24.28
CA SER A 102 -13.32 -6.48 -22.83
C SER A 102 -14.28 -7.61 -22.44
N GLY A 103 -14.03 -8.27 -21.34
CA GLY A 103 -14.93 -9.18 -20.64
C GLY A 103 -14.85 -8.89 -19.16
N ASN A 104 -15.91 -9.17 -18.41
CA ASN A 104 -15.85 -9.13 -16.96
C ASN A 104 -15.33 -10.47 -16.47
N ALA A 105 -14.34 -10.39 -15.61
CA ALA A 105 -13.73 -11.56 -14.98
C ALA A 105 -13.27 -11.21 -13.58
N ARG A 106 -13.16 -12.20 -12.73
CA ARG A 106 -12.51 -12.15 -11.44
C ARG A 106 -11.83 -13.50 -11.19
N GLY A 107 -10.78 -13.48 -10.44
CA GLY A 107 -10.09 -14.71 -10.09
C GLY A 107 -9.25 -14.53 -8.85
N LYS A 108 -8.87 -15.66 -8.29
CA LYS A 108 -8.05 -15.73 -7.09
C LYS A 108 -7.13 -16.91 -7.17
N ILE A 109 -5.88 -16.70 -6.73
CA ILE A 109 -4.95 -17.79 -6.46
C ILE A 109 -4.58 -17.77 -4.99
N TYR A 110 -4.56 -18.94 -4.39
CA TYR A 110 -4.09 -19.18 -3.05
C TYR A 110 -2.92 -20.17 -3.10
N LEU A 111 -1.78 -19.70 -2.62
CA LEU A 111 -0.53 -20.43 -2.60
C LEU A 111 -0.15 -20.70 -1.16
N THR A 112 0.09 -21.97 -0.81
CA THR A 112 0.80 -22.34 0.40
C THR A 112 2.12 -22.96 -0.01
N GLY A 113 3.21 -22.59 0.67
CA GLY A 113 4.54 -23.02 0.28
C GLY A 113 5.54 -22.93 1.43
N PRO A 114 6.79 -23.30 1.21
CA PRO A 114 7.86 -23.10 2.18
C PRO A 114 7.95 -21.62 2.58
N ALA A 115 8.27 -21.36 3.86
CA ALA A 115 8.53 -19.97 4.28
C ALA A 115 9.74 -19.37 3.54
N PHE A 116 10.75 -20.18 3.23
CA PHE A 116 11.90 -19.79 2.40
C PHE A 116 11.53 -19.86 0.92
N MET A 117 11.30 -18.70 0.29
CA MET A 117 10.86 -18.61 -1.10
C MET A 117 11.27 -17.27 -1.70
N GLU A 118 11.94 -17.29 -2.85
CA GLU A 118 12.12 -16.08 -3.65
C GLU A 118 10.81 -15.80 -4.39
N LEU A 119 10.28 -14.60 -4.22
CA LEU A 119 8.95 -14.26 -4.72
C LEU A 119 8.97 -12.90 -5.40
N ASP A 120 8.65 -12.91 -6.68
CA ASP A 120 8.52 -11.74 -7.55
C ASP A 120 7.08 -11.68 -8.07
N ILE A 121 6.39 -10.55 -7.84
CA ILE A 121 4.96 -10.41 -8.15
C ILE A 121 4.67 -9.13 -8.88
N GLU A 122 4.12 -9.29 -10.09
CA GLU A 122 3.48 -8.20 -10.83
C GLU A 122 1.95 -8.31 -10.74
N SER A 123 1.27 -7.20 -10.45
CA SER A 123 -0.20 -7.16 -10.39
C SER A 123 -0.76 -5.89 -11.01
N SER A 124 -1.65 -6.02 -12.00
CA SER A 124 -2.28 -4.84 -12.61
C SER A 124 -3.35 -4.21 -11.72
N SER A 125 -4.19 -5.03 -11.05
CA SER A 125 -5.32 -4.50 -10.25
C SER A 125 -5.86 -5.42 -9.15
N GLY A 126 -5.26 -6.58 -8.93
CA GLY A 126 -5.63 -7.52 -7.87
C GLY A 126 -5.13 -7.07 -6.48
N ASN A 127 -5.66 -7.68 -5.44
CA ASN A 127 -5.11 -7.53 -4.10
C ASN A 127 -4.09 -8.63 -3.84
N VAL A 128 -2.99 -8.27 -3.20
CA VAL A 128 -1.90 -9.21 -2.88
C VAL A 128 -1.72 -9.29 -1.37
N GLN A 129 -1.67 -10.50 -0.82
CA GLN A 129 -1.43 -10.76 0.59
C GLN A 129 -0.28 -11.77 0.74
N ILE A 130 0.76 -11.38 1.45
CA ILE A 130 1.94 -12.21 1.68
C ILE A 130 2.14 -12.37 3.18
N HIS A 131 2.18 -13.62 3.62
CA HIS A 131 2.35 -13.96 5.03
C HIS A 131 3.49 -14.96 5.24
N ASN A 132 4.33 -14.71 6.25
CA ASN A 132 5.40 -15.61 6.70
C ASN A 132 6.42 -15.93 5.60
N LEU A 133 6.94 -14.92 4.92
CA LEU A 133 7.96 -15.07 3.88
C LEU A 133 9.36 -14.82 4.43
N ILE A 134 10.31 -15.63 4.02
CA ILE A 134 11.75 -15.44 4.21
C ILE A 134 12.38 -15.52 2.82
N SER A 135 13.07 -14.45 2.38
CA SER A 135 13.71 -14.39 1.07
C SER A 135 15.00 -13.58 1.15
N ASP A 136 15.85 -13.66 0.14
CA ASP A 136 16.94 -12.70 -0.01
C ASP A 136 16.42 -11.36 -0.52
N GLU A 137 15.49 -11.39 -1.47
CA GLU A 137 14.82 -10.21 -2.03
C GLU A 137 13.33 -10.49 -2.21
N PHE A 138 12.50 -9.51 -1.91
CA PHE A 138 11.07 -9.53 -2.20
C PHE A 138 10.71 -8.31 -3.01
N GLU A 139 10.19 -8.53 -4.21
CA GLU A 139 9.81 -7.48 -5.17
C GLU A 139 8.31 -7.56 -5.49
N PHE A 140 7.67 -6.41 -5.50
CA PHE A 140 6.28 -6.26 -5.89
C PHE A 140 6.07 -5.01 -6.73
N ASP A 141 5.56 -5.19 -7.96
CA ASP A 141 5.12 -4.10 -8.84
C ASP A 141 3.61 -4.15 -9.05
N GLY A 142 2.93 -3.09 -8.61
CA GLY A 142 1.49 -2.97 -8.63
C GLY A 142 0.95 -1.78 -9.42
N GLY A 143 -0.02 -2.04 -10.31
CA GLY A 143 -0.77 -0.98 -10.99
C GLY A 143 -1.80 -0.34 -10.04
N SER A 144 -2.82 -1.08 -9.70
CA SER A 144 -3.90 -0.65 -8.79
C SER A 144 -4.30 -1.82 -7.89
N GLY A 145 -4.77 -1.55 -6.71
CA GLY A 145 -5.14 -2.59 -5.77
C GLY A 145 -4.47 -2.35 -4.41
N ASN A 146 -4.37 -3.39 -3.62
CA ASN A 146 -3.76 -3.29 -2.31
C ASN A 146 -2.74 -4.40 -2.12
N ILE A 147 -1.65 -4.09 -1.42
CA ILE A 147 -0.73 -5.10 -0.93
C ILE A 147 -0.71 -5.12 0.59
N GLU A 148 -0.75 -6.31 1.16
CA GLU A 148 -0.62 -6.56 2.59
C GLU A 148 0.53 -7.54 2.83
N LEU A 149 1.54 -7.09 3.59
CA LEU A 149 2.67 -7.90 4.03
C LEU A 149 2.60 -8.11 5.54
N THR A 150 2.74 -9.35 5.98
CA THR A 150 2.80 -9.66 7.41
C THR A 150 3.85 -10.72 7.69
N ASN A 151 4.75 -10.44 8.62
CA ASN A 151 5.83 -11.34 9.01
C ASN A 151 6.72 -11.74 7.82
N VAL A 152 7.32 -10.73 7.18
CA VAL A 152 8.25 -10.90 6.06
C VAL A 152 9.67 -10.55 6.52
N SER A 153 10.61 -11.43 6.24
CA SER A 153 12.04 -11.24 6.49
C SER A 153 12.79 -11.35 5.17
N SER A 154 13.41 -10.24 4.74
CA SER A 154 14.18 -10.17 3.48
C SER A 154 15.33 -9.18 3.65
N ASN A 155 16.44 -9.35 2.92
CA ASN A 155 17.48 -8.32 2.94
C ASN A 155 17.00 -7.00 2.30
N VAL A 156 16.22 -7.12 1.23
CA VAL A 156 15.58 -6.01 0.53
C VAL A 156 14.10 -6.33 0.33
N ILE A 157 13.24 -5.36 0.66
CA ILE A 157 11.80 -5.39 0.40
C ILE A 157 11.51 -4.20 -0.50
N ASP A 158 11.20 -4.45 -1.77
CA ASP A 158 10.91 -3.42 -2.76
C ASP A 158 9.44 -3.43 -3.17
N LEU A 159 8.75 -2.33 -2.91
CA LEU A 159 7.31 -2.19 -3.18
C LEU A 159 7.03 -0.98 -4.05
N GLU A 160 6.61 -1.22 -5.28
CA GLU A 160 6.11 -0.18 -6.17
C GLU A 160 4.60 -0.30 -6.38
N LEU A 161 3.85 0.78 -6.22
CA LEU A 161 2.41 0.81 -6.44
C LEU A 161 1.96 2.12 -7.08
N SER A 162 1.32 2.04 -8.25
CA SER A 162 0.79 3.24 -8.89
C SER A 162 -0.42 3.80 -8.13
N SER A 163 -1.36 2.95 -7.69
CA SER A 163 -2.55 3.42 -6.96
C SER A 163 -3.08 2.37 -6.00
N GLY A 164 -3.49 2.77 -4.80
CA GLY A 164 -4.08 1.85 -3.81
C GLY A 164 -3.49 2.01 -2.42
N ASN A 165 -3.37 0.91 -1.70
CA ASN A 165 -2.84 0.96 -0.34
C ASN A 165 -1.78 -0.11 -0.12
N ILE A 166 -0.74 0.27 0.62
CA ILE A 166 0.29 -0.62 1.13
C ILE A 166 0.11 -0.73 2.65
N VAL A 167 -0.03 -1.95 3.15
CA VAL A 167 -0.05 -2.26 4.58
C VAL A 167 1.02 -3.30 4.85
N ALA A 168 2.02 -2.93 5.63
CA ALA A 168 3.16 -3.79 5.90
C ALA A 168 3.45 -3.82 7.41
N SER A 169 3.55 -5.02 7.98
CA SER A 169 3.75 -5.20 9.42
C SER A 169 4.67 -6.37 9.74
N ASP A 170 5.42 -6.22 10.83
CA ASP A 170 6.30 -7.24 11.37
C ASP A 170 7.37 -7.68 10.34
N LEU A 171 8.16 -6.69 9.90
CA LEU A 171 9.14 -6.85 8.84
C LEU A 171 10.58 -6.82 9.36
N THR A 172 11.46 -7.54 8.70
CA THR A 172 12.91 -7.46 8.89
C THR A 172 13.59 -7.28 7.54
N GLY A 173 14.43 -6.25 7.41
CA GLY A 173 15.19 -5.88 6.20
C GLY A 173 15.02 -4.43 5.81
N ASN A 174 15.80 -3.98 4.85
CA ASN A 174 15.67 -2.62 4.32
C ASN A 174 14.51 -2.55 3.35
N MET A 175 13.71 -1.49 3.47
CA MET A 175 12.48 -1.34 2.69
C MET A 175 12.55 -0.09 1.82
N GLU A 176 12.40 -0.30 0.51
CA GLU A 176 12.11 0.72 -0.48
C GLU A 176 10.60 0.69 -0.77
N LEU A 177 9.97 1.85 -0.74
CA LEU A 177 8.52 1.98 -0.95
C LEU A 177 8.24 3.15 -1.86
N GLU A 178 7.67 2.89 -3.02
CA GLU A 178 7.20 3.94 -3.93
C GLU A 178 5.70 3.81 -4.19
N ILE A 179 4.96 4.92 -4.02
CA ILE A 179 3.53 4.96 -4.30
C ILE A 179 3.14 6.27 -4.98
N SER A 180 2.58 6.21 -6.19
CA SER A 180 2.15 7.43 -6.87
C SER A 180 0.89 8.02 -6.24
N SER A 181 -0.13 7.22 -5.95
CA SER A 181 -1.36 7.70 -5.31
C SER A 181 -1.95 6.69 -4.34
N GLY A 182 -2.14 7.08 -3.09
CA GLY A 182 -2.74 6.18 -2.11
C GLY A 182 -2.14 6.33 -0.72
N ASN A 183 -2.27 5.27 0.07
CA ASN A 183 -1.80 5.31 1.44
C ASN A 183 -0.78 4.19 1.70
N ALA A 184 0.24 4.50 2.48
CA ALA A 184 1.19 3.51 2.97
C ALA A 184 1.20 3.49 4.49
N SER A 185 1.11 2.29 5.06
CA SER A 185 1.21 2.04 6.48
C SER A 185 2.27 0.97 6.73
N VAL A 186 3.36 1.35 7.40
CA VAL A 186 4.43 0.42 7.80
C VAL A 186 4.55 0.41 9.31
N SER A 187 4.57 -0.77 9.90
CA SER A 187 4.68 -0.95 11.34
C SER A 187 5.60 -2.11 11.72
N ASN A 188 6.33 -1.96 12.82
CA ASN A 188 7.23 -2.98 13.34
C ASN A 188 8.29 -3.43 12.30
N LEU A 189 9.01 -2.49 11.73
CA LEU A 189 10.12 -2.77 10.82
C LEU A 189 11.45 -2.75 11.59
N VAL A 190 12.27 -3.78 11.39
CA VAL A 190 13.68 -3.82 11.80
C VAL A 190 14.53 -3.68 10.55
N GLY A 191 15.00 -2.48 10.27
CA GLY A 191 15.74 -2.06 9.07
C GLY A 191 15.40 -0.63 8.68
N ASP A 192 16.06 -0.11 7.67
CA ASP A 192 15.84 1.23 7.16
C ASP A 192 14.62 1.28 6.25
N LEU A 193 13.92 2.42 6.25
CA LEU A 193 12.80 2.70 5.37
C LEU A 193 13.07 3.93 4.51
N ASN A 194 12.99 3.75 3.19
CA ASN A 194 12.97 4.83 2.22
C ASN A 194 11.60 4.87 1.53
N ALA A 195 10.80 5.90 1.77
CA ALA A 195 9.44 5.97 1.28
C ALA A 195 9.22 7.21 0.41
N ILE A 196 8.79 7.00 -0.83
CA ILE A 196 8.55 8.05 -1.81
C ILE A 196 7.08 8.01 -2.25
N GLY A 197 6.45 9.19 -2.38
CA GLY A 197 5.10 9.28 -2.90
C GLY A 197 4.75 10.61 -3.54
N SER A 198 3.77 10.55 -4.44
CA SER A 198 3.25 11.77 -5.06
C SER A 198 2.03 12.30 -4.30
N SER A 199 1.08 11.44 -3.91
CA SER A 199 -0.11 11.90 -3.18
C SER A 199 -0.64 10.84 -2.22
N GLY A 200 -1.07 11.27 -1.02
CA GLY A 200 -1.71 10.35 -0.08
C GLY A 200 -1.35 10.57 1.37
N ARG A 201 -1.34 9.48 2.12
CA ARG A 201 -1.01 9.49 3.54
C ARG A 201 -0.01 8.40 3.85
N PHE A 202 1.10 8.79 4.50
CA PHE A 202 2.09 7.87 5.03
C PHE A 202 1.96 7.78 6.55
N LYS A 203 1.91 6.57 7.06
CA LYS A 203 1.89 6.29 8.49
C LYS A 203 2.94 5.24 8.84
N PHE A 204 3.97 5.65 9.57
CA PHE A 204 5.07 4.79 9.97
C PHE A 204 5.14 4.69 11.49
N SER A 205 5.31 3.48 12.02
CA SER A 205 5.32 3.28 13.46
C SER A 205 6.25 2.14 13.88
N ASN A 206 6.98 2.36 14.97
CA ASN A 206 7.88 1.36 15.55
C ASN A 206 8.91 0.83 14.54
N ILE A 207 9.73 1.75 13.99
CA ILE A 207 10.78 1.41 13.04
C ILE A 207 12.13 1.49 13.74
N LYS A 208 12.84 0.37 13.76
CA LYS A 208 14.19 0.22 14.27
C LYS A 208 15.19 0.35 13.14
N GLY A 209 15.47 1.58 12.77
CA GLY A 209 16.35 1.99 11.67
C GLY A 209 16.08 3.44 11.27
N LYS A 210 16.71 3.86 10.19
CA LYS A 210 16.58 5.20 9.63
C LYS A 210 15.35 5.29 8.72
N VAL A 211 14.58 6.37 8.88
CA VAL A 211 13.43 6.65 7.99
C VAL A 211 13.73 7.89 7.16
N ASN A 212 13.74 7.70 5.83
CA ASN A 212 13.69 8.76 4.85
C ASN A 212 12.32 8.78 4.19
N THR A 213 11.74 9.96 4.00
CA THR A 213 10.47 10.06 3.29
C THR A 213 10.39 11.31 2.43
N SER A 214 9.76 11.16 1.26
CA SER A 214 9.47 12.26 0.34
C SER A 214 8.03 12.12 -0.16
N LEU A 215 7.17 13.06 0.21
CA LEU A 215 5.76 13.10 -0.23
C LEU A 215 5.46 14.46 -0.86
N ASN A 216 4.99 14.48 -2.12
CA ASN A 216 4.69 15.77 -2.76
C ASN A 216 3.40 16.39 -2.21
N SER A 217 2.35 15.59 -1.99
CA SER A 217 1.08 16.12 -1.48
C SER A 217 0.41 15.15 -0.50
N GLY A 218 0.11 15.61 0.69
CA GLY A 218 -0.56 14.80 1.71
C GLY A 218 0.07 14.92 3.09
N ASN A 219 -0.12 13.91 3.92
CA ASN A 219 0.34 13.96 5.29
C ASN A 219 1.23 12.76 5.62
N VAL A 220 2.24 13.02 6.44
CA VAL A 220 3.12 12.00 7.01
C VAL A 220 2.94 11.99 8.52
N THR A 221 2.71 10.83 9.08
CA THR A 221 2.66 10.61 10.53
C THR A 221 3.66 9.53 10.91
N MET A 222 4.55 9.84 11.83
CA MET A 222 5.58 8.92 12.31
C MET A 222 5.52 8.80 13.83
N THR A 223 5.68 7.58 14.34
CA THR A 223 5.68 7.34 15.80
C THR A 223 6.73 6.29 16.13
N LYS A 224 7.59 6.55 17.11
CA LYS A 224 8.62 5.62 17.58
C LYS A 224 9.58 5.21 16.46
N ILE A 225 10.18 6.20 15.83
CA ILE A 225 11.24 6.01 14.85
C ILE A 225 12.59 6.12 15.55
N GLU A 226 13.49 5.17 15.32
CA GLU A 226 14.80 5.13 15.97
C GLU A 226 15.73 6.23 15.43
N GLU A 227 15.72 6.50 14.12
CA GLU A 227 16.50 7.54 13.48
C GLU A 227 15.70 8.29 12.40
N LEU A 228 15.51 9.59 12.58
CA LEU A 228 14.93 10.44 11.54
C LEU A 228 16.02 10.89 10.55
N GLY A 229 15.86 10.52 9.30
CA GLY A 229 16.70 10.96 8.19
C GLY A 229 16.13 12.19 7.48
N LYS A 230 15.88 12.08 6.18
CA LYS A 230 15.29 13.14 5.36
C LYS A 230 13.76 13.07 5.39
N LEU A 231 13.12 14.15 5.83
CA LEU A 231 11.67 14.34 5.82
C LEU A 231 11.32 15.47 4.84
N LYS A 232 10.74 15.11 3.69
CA LYS A 232 10.30 16.07 2.69
C LYS A 232 8.80 15.96 2.45
N VAL A 233 8.06 17.04 2.69
CA VAL A 233 6.64 17.13 2.37
C VAL A 233 6.39 18.42 1.63
N SER A 234 6.16 18.37 0.31
CA SER A 234 6.04 19.63 -0.46
C SER A 234 4.75 20.37 -0.11
N SER A 235 3.61 19.69 0.00
CA SER A 235 2.34 20.28 0.44
C SER A 235 1.63 19.37 1.42
N GLY A 236 1.41 19.85 2.65
CA GLY A 236 0.75 19.08 3.71
C GLY A 236 1.52 19.14 5.02
N ASN A 237 1.23 18.20 5.92
CA ASN A 237 1.81 18.21 7.24
C ASN A 237 2.62 16.94 7.51
N CYS A 238 3.71 17.13 8.25
CA CYS A 238 4.49 16.03 8.82
C CYS A 238 4.42 16.13 10.35
N GLU A 239 3.92 15.06 10.98
CA GLU A 239 3.85 14.92 12.42
C GLU A 239 4.69 13.73 12.87
N VAL A 240 5.62 13.98 13.77
CA VAL A 240 6.52 12.97 14.32
C VAL A 240 6.40 12.98 15.84
N VAL A 241 6.21 11.81 16.44
CA VAL A 241 6.02 11.65 17.88
C VAL A 241 6.91 10.53 18.41
N ASP A 242 7.45 10.70 19.62
CA ASP A 242 8.25 9.68 20.34
C ASP A 242 9.40 9.10 19.49
N SER A 243 10.08 9.94 18.72
CA SER A 243 11.11 9.53 17.77
C SER A 243 12.43 10.24 18.02
N SER A 244 13.53 9.63 17.59
CA SER A 244 14.86 10.22 17.77
C SER A 244 15.31 10.98 16.53
N LEU A 245 15.97 12.12 16.73
CA LEU A 245 16.67 12.82 15.66
C LEU A 245 17.87 12.02 15.21
N GLY A 246 18.12 11.95 13.92
CA GLY A 246 19.36 11.36 13.38
C GLY A 246 20.50 12.36 13.32
N GLU A 247 21.70 11.86 13.08
CA GLU A 247 22.94 12.65 13.03
C GLU A 247 22.85 13.83 12.03
N ASN A 248 22.13 13.61 10.92
CA ASN A 248 21.93 14.59 9.85
C ASN A 248 20.45 14.63 9.41
N THR A 249 19.56 14.94 10.35
CA THR A 249 18.14 15.10 10.03
C THR A 249 17.92 16.31 9.11
N VAL A 250 17.22 16.09 7.99
CA VAL A 250 16.90 17.13 6.99
C VAL A 250 15.38 17.29 6.87
N LEU A 251 14.90 18.53 7.03
CA LEU A 251 13.49 18.88 7.01
C LEU A 251 13.19 19.81 5.83
N GLU A 252 12.35 19.37 4.89
CA GLU A 252 12.00 20.18 3.70
C GLU A 252 10.48 20.28 3.54
N SER A 253 9.97 21.51 3.38
CA SER A 253 8.57 21.72 2.97
C SER A 253 8.45 22.97 2.12
N SER A 254 7.59 22.92 1.09
CA SER A 254 7.22 24.13 0.34
C SER A 254 6.05 24.84 0.98
N SER A 255 5.00 24.08 1.35
CA SER A 255 3.80 24.63 2.00
C SER A 255 3.22 23.62 2.99
N GLY A 256 3.38 23.89 4.26
CA GLY A 256 2.88 22.99 5.31
C GLY A 256 3.70 23.10 6.59
N ASN A 257 3.38 22.22 7.52
CA ASN A 257 4.00 22.25 8.84
C ASN A 257 4.75 20.94 9.10
N ILE A 258 5.89 21.07 9.76
CA ILE A 258 6.65 19.94 10.29
C ILE A 258 6.66 20.09 11.81
N THR A 259 6.06 19.14 12.51
CA THR A 259 6.02 19.09 13.97
C THR A 259 6.72 17.82 14.45
N ILE A 260 7.73 17.97 15.27
CA ILE A 260 8.49 16.85 15.82
C ILE A 260 8.48 16.95 17.35
N ASN A 261 7.92 15.93 18.00
CA ASN A 261 8.07 15.64 19.42
C ASN A 261 9.15 14.55 19.53
N THR A 262 10.35 14.92 19.93
CA THR A 262 11.49 14.01 19.94
C THR A 262 11.86 13.56 21.36
N ASN A 263 12.39 12.32 21.43
CA ASN A 263 13.01 11.78 22.65
C ASN A 263 14.49 12.19 22.77
N SER A 264 15.07 12.79 21.71
CA SER A 264 16.46 13.23 21.73
C SER A 264 16.65 14.47 22.60
N ASN A 265 17.74 14.54 23.34
CA ASN A 265 18.13 15.77 24.01
C ASN A 265 18.53 16.83 22.98
N LEU A 266 17.80 17.92 22.90
CA LEU A 266 18.02 18.97 21.90
C LEU A 266 19.44 19.63 22.00
N ASN A 267 20.06 19.57 23.17
CA ASN A 267 21.44 20.12 23.36
C ASN A 267 22.51 19.26 22.67
N ASP A 268 22.18 18.03 22.27
CA ASP A 268 23.09 17.13 21.57
C ASP A 268 23.14 17.40 20.05
N PHE A 269 22.40 18.40 19.57
CA PHE A 269 22.32 18.77 18.16
C PHE A 269 22.49 20.26 17.94
N ASN A 270 23.10 20.64 16.81
CA ASN A 270 22.99 21.97 16.24
C ASN A 270 21.73 22.07 15.38
N PHE A 271 21.20 23.28 15.19
CA PHE A 271 20.05 23.52 14.33
C PHE A 271 20.33 24.65 13.35
N ASP A 272 20.06 24.46 12.06
CA ASP A 272 20.06 25.49 11.00
C ASP A 272 18.73 25.43 10.26
N LEU A 273 17.74 26.19 10.74
CA LEU A 273 16.38 26.20 10.20
C LEU A 273 16.07 27.53 9.55
N ARG A 274 15.37 27.50 8.41
CA ARG A 274 14.97 28.69 7.65
C ARG A 274 13.53 28.61 7.19
N THR A 275 12.84 29.74 7.21
CA THR A 275 11.51 29.90 6.60
C THR A 275 11.42 31.24 5.88
N SER A 276 10.72 31.28 4.74
CA SER A 276 10.43 32.55 4.08
C SER A 276 9.18 33.21 4.67
N SER A 277 8.20 32.40 5.09
CA SER A 277 6.97 32.88 5.73
C SER A 277 6.47 31.83 6.72
N GLY A 278 6.53 32.12 8.00
CA GLY A 278 6.12 31.20 9.06
C GLY A 278 6.97 31.33 10.31
N ASN A 279 6.86 30.34 11.19
CA ASN A 279 7.55 30.32 12.46
C ASN A 279 8.44 29.09 12.61
N LEU A 280 9.60 29.28 13.17
CA LEU A 280 10.54 28.24 13.56
C LEU A 280 10.59 28.16 15.08
N ARG A 281 10.55 26.95 15.61
CA ARG A 281 10.70 26.69 17.05
C ARG A 281 11.57 25.47 17.29
N VAL A 282 12.55 25.62 18.18
CA VAL A 282 13.33 24.52 18.75
C VAL A 282 13.38 24.71 20.26
N GLY A 283 12.75 23.82 21.00
CA GLY A 283 12.54 23.99 22.44
C GLY A 283 11.85 25.33 22.75
N GLU A 284 12.52 26.19 23.49
CA GLU A 284 12.03 27.54 23.82
C GLU A 284 12.50 28.61 22.81
N SER A 285 13.43 28.31 21.92
CA SER A 285 13.96 29.26 20.93
C SER A 285 13.00 29.40 19.75
N THR A 286 12.69 30.63 19.35
CA THR A 286 11.74 30.94 18.26
C THR A 286 12.29 31.99 17.30
N SER A 287 11.91 31.89 16.03
CA SER A 287 12.24 32.88 14.99
C SER A 287 11.21 32.88 13.86
N SER A 288 11.07 33.97 13.16
CA SER A 288 10.19 34.10 11.98
C SER A 288 10.96 34.16 10.65
N GLY A 289 12.19 33.71 10.60
CA GLY A 289 13.00 33.75 9.37
C GLY A 289 14.10 32.71 9.38
N SER A 290 15.07 32.88 10.28
CA SER A 290 16.17 31.95 10.44
C SER A 290 16.40 31.68 11.92
N LEU A 291 16.55 30.42 12.27
CA LEU A 291 16.87 29.97 13.61
C LEU A 291 18.13 29.11 13.55
N LYS A 292 19.23 29.64 14.08
CA LYS A 292 20.52 28.93 14.18
C LYS A 292 20.87 28.75 15.65
N ILE A 293 21.08 27.49 16.05
CA ILE A 293 21.52 27.10 17.39
C ILE A 293 22.80 26.29 17.22
N ASP A 294 23.88 26.72 17.85
CA ASP A 294 25.14 26.01 17.87
C ASP A 294 25.43 25.54 19.30
N ASN A 295 25.28 24.26 19.51
CA ASN A 295 25.54 23.59 20.79
C ASN A 295 26.95 22.92 20.81
N GLY A 296 27.79 23.16 19.79
CA GLY A 296 29.08 22.51 19.64
C GLY A 296 29.01 21.03 19.32
N SER A 297 27.87 20.57 18.80
CA SER A 297 27.64 19.17 18.44
C SER A 297 28.24 18.83 17.07
N PRO A 298 28.69 17.59 16.83
CA PRO A 298 28.99 17.12 15.47
C PRO A 298 27.71 16.91 14.62
N TYR A 299 26.55 16.82 15.23
CA TYR A 299 25.28 16.53 14.58
C TYR A 299 24.48 17.79 14.31
N THR A 300 23.86 17.86 13.13
CA THR A 300 23.12 19.06 12.75
C THR A 300 21.75 18.67 12.15
N VAL A 301 20.70 19.24 12.72
CA VAL A 301 19.34 19.22 12.13
C VAL A 301 19.21 20.45 11.24
N SER A 302 19.06 20.25 9.94
CA SER A 302 18.83 21.30 8.97
C SER A 302 17.39 21.33 8.49
N GLY A 303 16.85 22.51 8.18
CA GLY A 303 15.47 22.59 7.70
C GLY A 303 15.16 23.84 6.90
N VAL A 304 14.38 23.66 5.82
CA VAL A 304 13.90 24.76 4.98
C VAL A 304 12.41 24.59 4.72
N VAL A 305 11.64 25.61 5.06
CA VAL A 305 10.21 25.71 4.74
C VAL A 305 9.97 27.03 4.03
N SER A 306 9.32 27.00 2.85
CA SER A 306 9.00 28.24 2.17
C SER A 306 7.81 28.95 2.81
N SER A 307 6.71 28.25 3.05
CA SER A 307 5.52 28.79 3.72
C SER A 307 4.97 27.77 4.73
N GLY A 308 5.10 28.04 6.00
CA GLY A 308 4.69 27.15 7.08
C GLY A 308 5.66 27.16 8.26
N ASN A 309 5.51 26.19 9.14
CA ASN A 309 6.22 26.17 10.41
C ASN A 309 7.07 24.91 10.56
N ILE A 310 8.20 25.06 11.25
CA ILE A 310 8.94 23.93 11.82
C ILE A 310 8.91 24.06 13.33
N GLN A 311 8.45 23.04 14.00
CA GLN A 311 8.44 22.95 15.45
C GLN A 311 9.10 21.66 15.91
N ILE A 312 10.18 21.77 16.69
CA ILE A 312 10.91 20.65 17.31
C ILE A 312 10.91 20.86 18.81
N ARG A 313 10.43 19.87 19.54
CA ARG A 313 10.35 19.91 21.01
C ARG A 313 10.50 18.51 21.61
N ASN A 314 10.81 18.48 22.91
CA ASN A 314 10.69 17.28 23.75
C ASN A 314 9.27 17.16 24.28
#